data_8b888a58ab271a00fddda2185800923f
#
_entry.id   8b888a58ab271a00fddda2185800923f
#
_cell.length_a   1.000
_cell.length_b   1.000
_cell.length_c   1.000
_cell.angle_alpha   90.00
_cell.angle_beta   90.00
_cell.angle_gamma   90.00
#
_symmetry.space_group_name_H-M   'P 1'
#
loop_
_entity.id
_entity.type
_entity.pdbx_description
1 polymer ?
#
loop_
_entity_poly.entity_id
_entity_poly.type
_entity_poly.pdbx_seq_one_letter_code
_entity_poly.pdbx_strand_id
1 'polypeptide(L)'
;MTTPMFIAIDVETTLNGNDDVGLAHPMHPDNRVIAFGLANSIGKGHAFYESPEFFEDVLNEYLELNPVFCGHNISFDLMYLYKTNPSLKTKLQKYRIWDTQLAEYIL
;
A
#
# COMPACT_ATOMS: atom_id res chain seq x y z
N MET A 1 -27.48 -0.19 -6.29
CA MET A 1 -26.21 -0.80 -5.84
C MET A 1 -25.04 0.01 -6.36
N THR A 2 -24.20 0.49 -5.48
CA THR A 2 -23.07 1.30 -5.88
C THR A 2 -21.86 0.41 -6.15
N THR A 3 -21.12 0.72 -7.22
CA THR A 3 -19.85 0.05 -7.52
C THR A 3 -18.84 0.45 -6.45
N PRO A 4 -18.12 -0.49 -5.83
CA PRO A 4 -17.11 -0.15 -4.86
C PRO A 4 -15.96 0.61 -5.53
N MET A 5 -15.41 1.57 -4.80
CA MET A 5 -14.20 2.25 -5.25
C MET A 5 -12.98 1.40 -4.91
N PHE A 6 -12.13 1.17 -5.89
CA PHE A 6 -10.85 0.52 -5.68
C PHE A 6 -9.75 1.55 -5.58
N ILE A 7 -8.90 1.40 -4.58
CA ILE A 7 -7.72 2.23 -4.39
C ILE A 7 -6.52 1.32 -4.45
N ALA A 8 -5.67 1.53 -5.46
CA ALA A 8 -4.42 0.80 -5.58
C ALA A 8 -3.36 1.47 -4.71
N ILE A 9 -2.62 0.65 -3.97
CA ILE A 9 -1.49 1.08 -3.16
C ILE A 9 -0.23 0.46 -3.73
N ASP A 10 0.81 1.26 -3.87
CA ASP A 10 2.13 0.82 -4.29
C ASP A 10 3.19 1.59 -3.52
N VAL A 11 4.31 0.96 -3.21
CA VAL A 11 5.43 1.64 -2.57
C VAL A 11 6.71 1.36 -3.34
N GLU A 12 7.57 2.36 -3.42
CA GLU A 12 8.94 2.22 -3.90
C GLU A 12 9.86 2.26 -2.69
N THR A 13 10.81 1.32 -2.64
CA THR A 13 11.64 1.12 -1.44
C THR A 13 13.12 1.07 -1.77
N THR A 14 13.94 1.23 -0.75
CA THR A 14 15.36 0.89 -0.84
C THR A 14 15.53 -0.62 -1.02
N LEU A 15 16.70 -1.05 -1.50
CA LEU A 15 16.94 -2.43 -1.89
C LEU A 15 18.08 -3.06 -1.07
N ASN A 16 18.02 -2.96 0.24
CA ASN A 16 18.99 -3.61 1.11
C ASN A 16 18.54 -5.04 1.43
N GLY A 17 19.47 -5.96 1.38
CA GLY A 17 19.23 -7.35 1.72
C GLY A 17 20.48 -7.98 2.32
N ASN A 18 20.34 -9.19 2.86
CA ASN A 18 21.46 -9.98 3.40
C ASN A 18 21.12 -11.47 3.26
N ASP A 19 21.95 -12.34 3.86
CA ASP A 19 21.74 -13.79 3.78
C ASP A 19 20.44 -14.26 4.47
N ASP A 20 19.94 -13.51 5.44
CA ASP A 20 18.75 -13.86 6.21
C ASP A 20 17.47 -13.32 5.58
N VAL A 21 17.53 -12.15 4.94
CA VAL A 21 16.37 -11.51 4.31
C VAL A 21 16.71 -11.11 2.88
N GLY A 22 15.74 -11.25 1.97
CA GLY A 22 15.90 -10.88 0.57
C GLY A 22 16.01 -9.38 0.37
N LEU A 23 16.30 -8.99 -0.88
CA LEU A 23 16.33 -7.59 -1.28
C LEU A 23 14.99 -6.91 -1.00
N ALA A 24 15.06 -5.67 -0.54
CA ALA A 24 13.90 -4.84 -0.23
C ALA A 24 12.98 -5.40 0.85
N HIS A 25 13.42 -6.39 1.64
CA HIS A 25 12.59 -6.96 2.69
C HIS A 25 12.34 -5.93 3.79
N PRO A 26 11.08 -5.75 4.24
CA PRO A 26 10.77 -4.73 5.27
C PRO A 26 11.39 -5.02 6.64
N MET A 27 11.79 -6.26 6.92
CA MET A 27 12.49 -6.62 8.15
C MET A 27 13.95 -6.14 8.18
N HIS A 28 14.51 -5.78 7.04
CA HIS A 28 15.87 -5.21 7.02
C HIS A 28 15.82 -3.80 7.59
N PRO A 29 16.61 -3.50 8.64
CA PRO A 29 16.49 -2.22 9.37
C PRO A 29 16.79 -0.99 8.53
N ASP A 30 17.60 -1.13 7.48
CA ASP A 30 17.97 -0.02 6.62
C ASP A 30 16.99 0.21 5.47
N ASN A 31 16.01 -0.67 5.31
CA ASN A 31 15.01 -0.47 4.27
C ASN A 31 13.90 0.45 4.71
N ARG A 32 13.52 1.33 3.80
CA ARG A 32 12.44 2.30 4.00
C ARG A 32 11.73 2.57 2.68
N VAL A 33 10.56 3.15 2.80
CA VAL A 33 9.82 3.63 1.64
C VAL A 33 10.47 4.91 1.11
N ILE A 34 10.64 4.98 -0.21
CA ILE A 34 11.13 6.17 -0.89
C ILE A 34 9.98 6.96 -1.50
N ALA A 35 8.95 6.26 -1.97
CA ALA A 35 7.78 6.90 -2.55
C ALA A 35 6.54 6.05 -2.31
N PHE A 36 5.41 6.72 -2.12
CA PHE A 36 4.10 6.11 -1.89
C PHE A 36 3.21 6.42 -3.08
N GLY A 37 2.58 5.40 -3.65
CA GLY A 37 1.68 5.55 -4.77
C GLY A 37 0.23 5.25 -4.40
N LEU A 38 -0.70 6.06 -4.90
CA LEU A 38 -2.13 5.84 -4.81
C LEU A 38 -2.77 6.08 -6.17
N ALA A 39 -3.68 5.18 -6.54
CA ALA A 39 -4.48 5.36 -7.75
C ALA A 39 -5.90 4.90 -7.47
N ASN A 40 -6.88 5.62 -7.99
CA ASN A 40 -8.28 5.26 -7.81
C ASN A 40 -8.89 4.67 -9.09
N SER A 41 -9.99 3.93 -8.95
CA SER A 41 -10.63 3.20 -10.05
C SER A 41 -11.34 4.09 -11.06
N ILE A 42 -11.51 5.37 -10.77
CA ILE A 42 -12.11 6.31 -11.73
C ILE A 42 -11.04 7.01 -12.58
N GLY A 43 -9.79 6.59 -12.47
CA GLY A 43 -8.73 6.99 -13.38
C GLY A 43 -8.22 8.41 -13.23
N LYS A 44 -8.60 9.11 -12.16
CA LYS A 44 -8.25 10.52 -11.98
C LYS A 44 -7.25 10.78 -10.87
N GLY A 45 -6.90 9.75 -10.12
CA GLY A 45 -5.98 9.90 -9.01
C GLY A 45 -4.85 8.92 -9.12
N HIS A 46 -3.80 9.32 -9.79
CA HIS A 46 -2.54 8.60 -9.78
C HIS A 46 -1.46 9.58 -9.33
N ALA A 47 -0.91 9.33 -8.17
CA ALA A 47 0.09 10.20 -7.62
C ALA A 47 1.12 9.42 -6.81
N PHE A 48 2.36 9.90 -6.85
CA PHE A 48 3.43 9.42 -5.99
C PHE A 48 3.79 10.51 -5.00
N TYR A 49 3.93 10.12 -3.76
CA TYR A 49 4.23 11.03 -2.65
C TYR A 49 5.55 10.59 -2.01
N GLU A 50 6.49 11.51 -1.88
CA GLU A 50 7.72 11.26 -1.13
C GLU A 50 7.49 11.45 0.36
N SER A 51 6.56 12.32 0.72
CA SER A 51 6.23 12.61 2.11
C SER A 51 5.16 11.65 2.63
N PRO A 52 5.45 10.91 3.73
CA PRO A 52 4.44 10.06 4.36
C PRO A 52 3.22 10.83 4.85
N GLU A 53 3.41 12.08 5.28
CA GLU A 53 2.32 12.93 5.78
C GLU A 53 1.34 13.28 4.66
N PHE A 54 1.83 13.68 3.50
CA PHE A 54 0.97 13.95 2.34
C PHE A 54 0.24 12.70 1.88
N PHE A 55 0.94 11.57 1.83
CA PHE A 55 0.33 10.30 1.48
C PHE A 55 -0.82 9.98 2.43
N GLU A 56 -0.60 10.11 3.73
CA GLU A 56 -1.60 9.81 4.74
C GLU A 56 -2.80 10.75 4.68
N ASP A 57 -2.57 12.03 4.37
CA ASP A 57 -3.66 12.99 4.20
C ASP A 57 -4.59 12.58 3.06
N VAL A 58 -4.03 12.21 1.92
CA VAL A 58 -4.82 11.75 0.77
C VAL A 58 -5.49 10.41 1.07
N LEU A 59 -4.77 9.50 1.71
CA LEU A 59 -5.33 8.21 2.13
C LEU A 59 -6.55 8.40 3.02
N ASN A 60 -6.47 9.29 4.00
CA ASN A 60 -7.58 9.57 4.91
C ASN A 60 -8.81 10.08 4.17
N GLU A 61 -8.64 10.89 3.14
CA GLU A 61 -9.76 11.34 2.31
C GLU A 61 -10.45 10.15 1.63
N TYR A 62 -9.67 9.21 1.11
CA TYR A 62 -10.22 8.02 0.47
C TYR A 62 -10.92 7.08 1.45
N LEU A 63 -10.47 7.00 2.70
CA LEU A 63 -11.06 6.10 3.69
C LEU A 63 -12.54 6.40 3.95
N GLU A 64 -12.95 7.66 3.82
CA GLU A 64 -14.34 8.07 3.99
C GLU A 64 -15.27 7.47 2.93
N LEU A 65 -14.73 7.05 1.81
CA LEU A 65 -15.47 6.44 0.70
C LEU A 65 -15.60 4.91 0.85
N ASN A 66 -15.11 4.36 1.94
CA ASN A 66 -15.12 2.92 2.22
C ASN A 66 -14.58 2.09 1.06
N PRO A 67 -13.35 2.34 0.61
CA PRO A 67 -12.79 1.69 -0.57
C PRO A 67 -12.40 0.23 -0.33
N VAL A 68 -12.17 -0.48 -1.43
CA VAL A 68 -11.41 -1.73 -1.43
C VAL A 68 -9.97 -1.39 -1.81
N PHE A 69 -9.01 -1.76 -1.00
CA PHE A 69 -7.61 -1.56 -1.33
C PHE A 69 -7.10 -2.71 -2.18
N CYS A 70 -6.33 -2.41 -3.19
CA CYS A 70 -5.78 -3.42 -4.08
C CYS A 70 -4.30 -3.15 -4.39
N GLY A 71 -3.62 -4.19 -4.80
CA GLY A 71 -2.22 -4.12 -5.18
C GLY A 71 -1.70 -5.49 -5.57
N HIS A 72 -0.58 -5.52 -6.26
CA HIS A 72 0.09 -6.77 -6.64
C HIS A 72 1.06 -7.14 -5.53
N ASN A 73 0.81 -8.25 -4.84
CA ASN A 73 1.48 -8.61 -3.59
C ASN A 73 1.35 -7.49 -2.54
N ILE A 74 0.13 -7.08 -2.31
CA ILE A 74 -0.17 -5.92 -1.47
C ILE A 74 0.29 -6.09 -0.03
N SER A 75 0.43 -7.31 0.45
CA SER A 75 0.95 -7.54 1.81
C SER A 75 2.35 -6.95 2.01
N PHE A 76 3.19 -7.00 0.96
CA PHE A 76 4.51 -6.38 0.97
C PHE A 76 4.40 -4.86 1.18
N ASP A 77 3.53 -4.20 0.42
CA ASP A 77 3.32 -2.76 0.53
C ASP A 77 2.77 -2.37 1.89
N LEU A 78 1.81 -3.15 2.39
CA LEU A 78 1.21 -2.90 3.70
C LEU A 78 2.23 -3.04 4.83
N MET A 79 3.12 -4.03 4.75
CA MET A 79 4.18 -4.19 5.76
C MET A 79 5.07 -2.93 5.82
N TYR A 80 5.40 -2.36 4.67
CA TYR A 80 6.16 -1.11 4.63
C TYR A 80 5.39 0.08 5.18
N LEU A 81 4.11 0.17 4.88
CA LEU A 81 3.26 1.23 5.45
C LEU A 81 3.19 1.13 6.97
N TYR A 82 3.04 -0.08 7.49
CA TYR A 82 2.97 -0.31 8.94
C TYR A 82 4.32 -0.06 9.61
N LYS A 83 5.41 -0.32 8.91
CA LYS A 83 6.75 0.02 9.39
C LYS A 83 6.94 1.54 9.48
N THR A 84 6.45 2.26 8.49
CA THR A 84 6.55 3.73 8.44
C THR A 84 5.67 4.38 9.51
N ASN A 85 4.44 3.89 9.66
CA ASN A 85 3.51 4.38 10.67
C ASN A 85 2.66 3.21 11.20
N PRO A 86 3.00 2.66 12.38
CA PRO A 86 2.29 1.50 12.92
C PRO A 86 0.79 1.72 13.14
N SER A 87 0.34 2.96 13.32
CA SER A 87 -1.09 3.24 13.51
C SER A 87 -1.92 2.92 12.27
N LEU A 88 -1.29 2.85 11.09
CA LEU A 88 -1.98 2.49 9.85
C LEU A 88 -2.51 1.06 9.88
N LYS A 89 -1.87 0.16 10.61
CA LYS A 89 -2.35 -1.23 10.71
C LYS A 89 -3.76 -1.28 11.28
N THR A 90 -4.00 -0.60 12.39
CA THR A 90 -5.33 -0.55 13.00
C THR A 90 -6.35 0.12 12.07
N LYS A 91 -5.92 1.18 11.39
CA LYS A 91 -6.78 1.95 10.51
C LYS A 91 -7.18 1.15 9.27
N LEU A 92 -6.22 0.49 8.61
CA LEU A 92 -6.45 -0.18 7.32
C LEU A 92 -7.06 -1.57 7.45
N GLN A 93 -6.90 -2.25 8.59
CA GLN A 93 -7.44 -3.61 8.75
C GLN A 93 -8.96 -3.67 8.75
N LYS A 94 -9.63 -2.54 8.83
CA LYS A 94 -11.10 -2.45 8.75
C LYS A 94 -11.62 -2.52 7.31
N TYR A 95 -10.75 -2.40 6.34
CA TYR A 95 -11.10 -2.30 4.92
C TYR A 95 -10.83 -3.61 4.21
N ARG A 96 -11.56 -3.84 3.12
CA ARG A 96 -11.33 -5.01 2.27
C ARG A 96 -10.07 -4.81 1.44
N ILE A 97 -9.37 -5.91 1.21
CA ILE A 97 -8.11 -5.92 0.48
C ILE A 97 -8.20 -6.97 -0.63
N TRP A 98 -7.77 -6.58 -1.81
CA TRP A 98 -7.69 -7.46 -2.97
C TRP A 98 -6.26 -7.52 -3.47
N ASP A 99 -5.68 -8.73 -3.49
CA ASP A 99 -4.33 -8.95 -3.99
C ASP A 99 -4.41 -9.51 -5.40
N THR A 100 -3.93 -8.73 -6.38
CA THR A 100 -3.99 -9.14 -7.79
C THR A 100 -3.06 -10.30 -8.09
N GLN A 101 -1.97 -10.47 -7.33
CA GLN A 101 -1.08 -11.61 -7.48
C GLN A 101 -1.79 -12.91 -7.09
N LEU A 102 -2.51 -12.91 -5.97
CA LEU A 102 -3.30 -14.09 -5.57
C LEU A 102 -4.42 -14.36 -6.55
N ALA A 103 -5.05 -13.32 -7.09
CA ALA A 103 -6.10 -13.48 -8.09
C ALA A 103 -5.59 -14.18 -9.34
N GLU A 104 -4.37 -13.88 -9.78
CA GLU A 104 -3.75 -14.54 -10.93
C GLU A 104 -3.59 -16.05 -10.69
N TYR A 105 -3.27 -16.47 -9.48
CA TYR A 105 -3.13 -17.89 -9.14
C TYR A 105 -4.48 -18.61 -9.14
N ILE A 106 -5.54 -17.93 -8.81
CA ILE A 106 -6.89 -18.53 -8.71
C ILE A 106 -7.57 -18.59 -10.07
N LEU A 107 -7.33 -17.60 -10.90
CA LEU A 107 -7.95 -17.48 -12.21
C LEU A 107 -7.15 -18.20 -13.29
#